data_15b020a1a0884513e193e8539e53ad82
#
_entry.id   15b020a1a0884513e193e8539e53ad82
#
_cell.length_a   1.000
_cell.length_b   1.000
_cell.length_c   1.000
_cell.angle_alpha   90.00
_cell.angle_beta   90.00
_cell.angle_gamma   90.00
#
_symmetry.space_group_name_H-M   'P 1'
#
loop_
_entity.id
_entity.type
_entity.pdbx_description
1 polymer ?
#
loop_
_entity_poly.entity_id
_entity_poly.type
_entity_poly.pdbx_seq_one_letter_code
_entity_poly.pdbx_strand_id
1 'polypeptide(L)'
;SSWHAAGNVHVISSDPNISRMMAYTINLYKEIEKESGHSTGFKPSGGFYLASNDVWAEYLKRERSKARYMGLDQEFISLDEVKKKNPLIDPKRYLLALWDPIDGEVDPSGVTYAFAKAAKVHGGKYYTHTVVKDTKQKKDGSWDVITDKGNINAEIVINAGGLWAREVGKLAGLNLPVQP
;
A
#
# COMPACT_ATOMS: atom_id res chain seq x y z
N SER A 1 8.76 -2.80 11.17
CA SER A 1 7.42 -2.17 11.28
C SER A 1 6.40 -2.76 10.32
N SER A 2 6.80 -3.21 9.10
CA SER A 2 5.86 -3.63 8.04
C SER A 2 4.88 -4.73 8.48
N TRP A 3 5.33 -5.71 9.25
CA TRP A 3 4.51 -6.82 9.73
C TRP A 3 3.37 -6.40 10.72
N HIS A 4 3.39 -5.17 11.20
CA HIS A 4 2.32 -4.63 12.05
C HIS A 4 1.10 -4.15 11.25
N ALA A 5 1.21 -4.05 9.91
CA ALA A 5 0.09 -3.63 9.08
C ALA A 5 -1.03 -4.67 9.10
N ALA A 6 -2.27 -4.22 9.01
CA ALA A 6 -3.44 -5.10 9.02
C ALA A 6 -3.53 -6.01 7.79
N GLY A 7 -2.82 -5.66 6.71
CA GLY A 7 -2.84 -6.44 5.47
C GLY A 7 -4.08 -6.22 4.60
N ASN A 8 -4.98 -5.33 4.99
CA ASN A 8 -6.14 -5.00 4.17
C ASN A 8 -5.72 -4.12 2.98
N VAL A 9 -6.14 -4.49 1.78
CA VAL A 9 -5.93 -3.74 0.54
C VAL A 9 -7.26 -3.41 -0.09
N HIS A 10 -7.44 -2.14 -0.46
CA HIS A 10 -8.70 -1.62 -0.97
C HIS A 10 -8.47 -0.52 -1.99
N VAL A 11 -9.47 -0.23 -2.82
CA VAL A 11 -9.38 0.73 -3.92
C VAL A 11 -10.12 2.03 -3.63
N ILE A 12 -11.14 1.99 -2.78
CA ILE A 12 -11.91 3.19 -2.44
C ILE A 12 -11.04 4.24 -1.78
N SER A 13 -10.97 5.42 -2.40
CA SER A 13 -10.39 6.63 -1.85
C SER A 13 -11.17 7.86 -2.31
N SER A 14 -11.19 8.91 -1.50
CA SER A 14 -11.75 10.20 -1.90
C SER A 14 -10.99 10.84 -3.06
N ASP A 15 -9.70 10.50 -3.24
CA ASP A 15 -8.85 10.97 -4.33
C ASP A 15 -8.76 9.93 -5.46
N PRO A 16 -9.16 10.29 -6.71
CA PRO A 16 -9.11 9.38 -7.85
C PRO A 16 -7.69 8.89 -8.21
N ASN A 17 -6.66 9.70 -7.97
CA ASN A 17 -5.28 9.29 -8.25
C ASN A 17 -4.83 8.21 -7.26
N ILE A 18 -5.18 8.36 -5.99
CA ILE A 18 -4.93 7.34 -4.97
C ILE A 18 -5.66 6.04 -5.32
N SER A 19 -6.93 6.10 -5.71
CA SER A 19 -7.68 4.91 -6.14
C SER A 19 -7.02 4.20 -7.32
N ARG A 20 -6.53 4.94 -8.33
CA ARG A 20 -5.78 4.37 -9.46
C ARG A 20 -4.48 3.71 -9.02
N MET A 21 -3.73 4.34 -8.12
CA MET A 21 -2.50 3.77 -7.57
C MET A 21 -2.78 2.49 -6.79
N MET A 22 -3.85 2.45 -5.98
CA MET A 22 -4.27 1.27 -5.24
C MET A 22 -4.66 0.13 -6.17
N ALA A 23 -5.49 0.39 -7.19
CA ALA A 23 -5.89 -0.59 -8.20
C ALA A 23 -4.66 -1.16 -8.96
N TYR A 24 -3.73 -0.30 -9.36
CA TYR A 24 -2.47 -0.71 -9.96
C TYR A 24 -1.67 -1.62 -9.01
N THR A 25 -1.54 -1.22 -7.75
CA THR A 25 -0.77 -1.98 -6.75
C THR A 25 -1.36 -3.37 -6.50
N ILE A 26 -2.70 -3.49 -6.45
CA ILE A 26 -3.36 -4.79 -6.29
C ILE A 26 -3.04 -5.73 -7.46
N ASN A 27 -3.04 -5.22 -8.69
CA ASN A 27 -2.64 -6.01 -9.86
C ASN A 27 -1.15 -6.37 -9.83
N LEU A 28 -0.30 -5.44 -9.37
CA LEU A 28 1.13 -5.64 -9.26
C LEU A 28 1.50 -6.77 -8.29
N TYR A 29 0.71 -7.04 -7.25
CA TYR A 29 0.99 -8.16 -6.34
C TYR A 29 1.07 -9.50 -7.07
N LYS A 30 0.20 -9.74 -8.04
CA LYS A 30 0.22 -10.98 -8.86
C LYS A 30 1.45 -11.06 -9.76
N GLU A 31 1.90 -9.92 -10.29
CA GLU A 31 3.10 -9.84 -11.14
C GLU A 31 4.36 -10.06 -10.30
N ILE A 32 4.45 -9.40 -9.16
CA ILE A 32 5.58 -9.54 -8.21
C ILE A 32 5.71 -10.97 -7.68
N GLU A 33 4.62 -11.68 -7.43
CA GLU A 33 4.68 -13.09 -7.04
C GLU A 33 5.33 -13.95 -8.13
N LYS A 34 4.94 -13.76 -9.38
CA LYS A 34 5.53 -14.49 -10.52
C LYS A 34 7.01 -14.18 -10.70
N GLU A 35 7.35 -12.91 -10.61
CA GLU A 35 8.70 -12.40 -10.82
C GLU A 35 9.67 -12.80 -9.70
N SER A 36 9.25 -12.62 -8.47
CA SER A 36 10.07 -12.90 -7.28
C SER A 36 10.11 -14.38 -6.88
N GLY A 37 9.13 -15.19 -7.31
CA GLY A 37 8.88 -16.52 -6.80
C GLY A 37 8.54 -16.54 -5.30
N HIS A 38 8.03 -15.41 -4.76
CA HIS A 38 7.65 -15.28 -3.35
C HIS A 38 6.22 -14.78 -3.21
N SER A 39 5.42 -15.46 -2.38
CA SER A 39 4.03 -15.08 -2.18
C SER A 39 3.92 -13.75 -1.44
N THR A 40 3.04 -12.87 -1.93
CA THR A 40 2.55 -11.68 -1.23
C THR A 40 1.45 -12.02 -0.24
N GLY A 41 0.94 -13.26 -0.27
CA GLY A 41 -0.24 -13.67 0.46
C GLY A 41 -1.53 -13.01 -0.03
N PHE A 42 -1.54 -12.42 -1.24
CA PHE A 42 -2.71 -11.74 -1.77
C PHE A 42 -3.87 -12.70 -1.99
N LYS A 43 -4.99 -12.38 -1.35
CA LYS A 43 -6.27 -13.09 -1.51
C LYS A 43 -7.33 -12.07 -1.92
N PRO A 44 -7.88 -12.16 -3.14
CA PRO A 44 -8.95 -11.28 -3.61
C PRO A 44 -10.30 -11.72 -3.00
N SER A 45 -10.44 -11.49 -1.70
CA SER A 45 -11.67 -11.83 -0.95
C SER A 45 -12.82 -10.88 -1.24
N GLY A 46 -12.54 -9.75 -1.89
CA GLY A 46 -13.43 -8.61 -2.02
C GLY A 46 -13.56 -7.81 -0.74
N GLY A 47 -14.20 -6.66 -0.83
CA GLY A 47 -14.44 -5.75 0.29
C GLY A 47 -15.87 -5.24 0.35
N PHE A 48 -16.41 -5.07 1.56
CA PHE A 48 -17.69 -4.42 1.79
C PHE A 48 -17.50 -3.05 2.40
N TYR A 49 -18.22 -2.07 1.87
CA TYR A 49 -18.40 -0.75 2.46
C TYR A 49 -19.86 -0.62 2.87
N LEU A 50 -20.10 -0.57 4.17
CA LEU A 50 -21.44 -0.65 4.75
C LEU A 50 -21.87 0.70 5.30
N ALA A 51 -23.00 1.22 4.85
CA ALA A 51 -23.56 2.45 5.35
C ALA A 51 -24.62 2.16 6.43
N SER A 52 -24.41 2.68 7.63
CA SER A 52 -25.33 2.56 8.76
C SER A 52 -26.31 3.73 8.89
N ASN A 53 -26.15 4.78 8.08
CA ASN A 53 -27.03 5.95 8.04
C ASN A 53 -27.02 6.60 6.65
N ASP A 54 -27.91 7.56 6.43
CA ASP A 54 -28.08 8.22 5.13
C ASP A 54 -26.84 8.99 4.68
N VAL A 55 -26.09 9.61 5.59
CA VAL A 55 -24.86 10.35 5.25
C VAL A 55 -23.83 9.41 4.62
N TRP A 56 -23.62 8.24 5.22
CA TRP A 56 -22.74 7.22 4.68
C TRP A 56 -23.30 6.58 3.41
N ALA A 57 -24.61 6.40 3.30
CA ALA A 57 -25.23 5.90 2.07
C ALA A 57 -25.00 6.87 0.89
N GLU A 58 -25.17 8.16 1.09
CA GLU A 58 -24.86 9.17 0.07
C GLU A 58 -23.36 9.24 -0.27
N TYR A 59 -22.49 9.08 0.72
CA TYR A 59 -21.05 8.96 0.48
C TYR A 59 -20.74 7.75 -0.44
N LEU A 60 -21.26 6.56 -0.15
CA LEU A 60 -21.01 5.37 -0.96
C LEU A 60 -21.59 5.49 -2.39
N LYS A 61 -22.72 6.17 -2.58
CA LYS A 61 -23.26 6.46 -3.91
C LYS A 61 -22.30 7.32 -4.74
N ARG A 62 -21.71 8.34 -4.12
CA ARG A 62 -20.68 9.17 -4.77
C ARG A 62 -19.41 8.40 -5.10
N GLU A 63 -18.93 7.56 -4.17
CA GLU A 63 -17.73 6.74 -4.39
C GLU A 63 -17.95 5.76 -5.55
N ARG A 64 -19.10 5.09 -5.60
CA ARG A 64 -19.46 4.21 -6.72
C ARG A 64 -19.52 4.96 -8.06
N SER A 65 -20.00 6.20 -8.07
CA SER A 65 -20.01 7.03 -9.29
C SER A 65 -18.61 7.38 -9.77
N LYS A 66 -17.68 7.69 -8.85
CA LYS A 66 -16.25 7.90 -9.17
C LYS A 66 -15.61 6.61 -9.67
N ALA A 67 -15.88 5.48 -9.02
CA ALA A 67 -15.35 4.18 -9.42
C ALA A 67 -15.72 3.85 -10.87
N ARG A 68 -16.98 4.07 -11.28
CA ARG A 68 -17.42 3.90 -12.67
C ARG A 68 -16.65 4.78 -13.65
N TYR A 69 -16.41 6.03 -13.30
CA TYR A 69 -15.59 6.93 -14.12
C TYR A 69 -14.15 6.44 -14.29
N MET A 70 -13.62 5.74 -13.29
CA MET A 70 -12.28 5.17 -13.30
C MET A 70 -12.21 3.76 -13.93
N GLY A 71 -13.34 3.18 -14.33
CA GLY A 71 -13.41 1.82 -14.85
C GLY A 71 -13.27 0.73 -13.79
N LEU A 72 -13.61 1.04 -12.53
CA LEU A 72 -13.59 0.08 -11.43
C LEU A 72 -14.97 -0.58 -11.26
N ASP A 73 -14.98 -1.91 -11.07
CA ASP A 73 -16.18 -2.74 -10.99
C ASP A 73 -16.77 -2.81 -9.58
N GLN A 74 -17.12 -1.62 -9.04
CA GLN A 74 -17.83 -1.55 -7.77
C GLN A 74 -19.34 -1.59 -8.00
N GLU A 75 -20.05 -2.37 -7.21
CA GLU A 75 -21.51 -2.51 -7.33
C GLU A 75 -22.21 -2.49 -5.97
N PHE A 76 -23.46 -2.01 -5.98
CA PHE A 76 -24.32 -2.19 -4.81
C PHE A 76 -24.84 -3.62 -4.80
N ILE A 77 -24.76 -4.26 -3.65
CA ILE A 77 -25.29 -5.59 -3.40
C ILE A 77 -26.33 -5.55 -2.28
N SER A 78 -27.19 -6.54 -2.24
CA SER A 78 -28.18 -6.67 -1.17
C SER A 78 -27.54 -7.00 0.16
N LEU A 79 -28.16 -6.57 1.26
CA LEU A 79 -27.68 -6.91 2.61
C LEU A 79 -27.78 -8.42 2.89
N ASP A 80 -28.65 -9.13 2.21
CA ASP A 80 -28.74 -10.60 2.25
C ASP A 80 -27.52 -11.27 1.59
N GLU A 81 -27.02 -10.72 0.50
CA GLU A 81 -25.76 -11.17 -0.13
C GLU A 81 -24.56 -10.87 0.77
N VAL A 82 -24.53 -9.71 1.43
CA VAL A 82 -23.51 -9.42 2.45
C VAL A 82 -23.51 -10.48 3.52
N LYS A 83 -24.70 -10.84 4.05
CA LYS A 83 -24.87 -11.86 5.08
C LYS A 83 -24.40 -13.25 4.62
N LYS A 84 -24.65 -13.61 3.37
CA LYS A 84 -24.18 -14.88 2.80
C LYS A 84 -22.65 -14.92 2.68
N LYS A 85 -22.03 -13.81 2.25
CA LYS A 85 -20.58 -13.70 2.10
C LYS A 85 -19.85 -13.59 3.45
N ASN A 86 -20.44 -12.90 4.42
CA ASN A 86 -19.91 -12.76 5.78
C ASN A 86 -21.02 -12.96 6.83
N PRO A 87 -21.14 -14.18 7.37
CA PRO A 87 -22.17 -14.54 8.35
C PRO A 87 -22.09 -13.79 9.68
N LEU A 88 -21.00 -13.10 9.98
CA LEU A 88 -20.83 -12.32 11.22
C LEU A 88 -21.51 -10.94 11.16
N ILE A 89 -21.84 -10.45 9.96
CA ILE A 89 -22.49 -9.15 9.79
C ILE A 89 -23.99 -9.27 10.10
N ASP A 90 -24.50 -8.35 10.91
CA ASP A 90 -25.94 -8.18 11.11
C ASP A 90 -26.51 -7.18 10.09
N PRO A 91 -27.25 -7.64 9.06
CA PRO A 91 -27.75 -6.78 7.98
C PRO A 91 -28.72 -5.71 8.47
N LYS A 92 -29.43 -5.92 9.58
CA LYS A 92 -30.39 -4.96 10.12
C LYS A 92 -29.77 -3.63 10.56
N ARG A 93 -28.45 -3.59 10.71
CA ARG A 93 -27.71 -2.40 11.16
C ARG A 93 -27.30 -1.47 10.01
N TYR A 94 -27.58 -1.86 8.76
CA TYR A 94 -27.09 -1.15 7.58
C TYR A 94 -28.22 -0.83 6.61
N LEU A 95 -28.05 0.24 5.85
CA LEU A 95 -28.99 0.72 4.82
C LEU A 95 -28.53 0.37 3.42
N LEU A 96 -27.21 0.30 3.21
CA LEU A 96 -26.62 0.13 1.89
C LEU A 96 -25.27 -0.60 2.01
N ALA A 97 -24.98 -1.45 1.03
CA ALA A 97 -23.70 -2.11 0.88
C ALA A 97 -23.13 -1.88 -0.51
N LEU A 98 -21.90 -1.39 -0.58
CA LEU A 98 -21.09 -1.33 -1.78
C LEU A 98 -20.06 -2.45 -1.72
N TRP A 99 -19.97 -3.24 -2.77
CA TRP A 99 -19.04 -4.34 -2.94
C TRP A 99 -17.93 -3.96 -3.93
N ASP A 100 -16.70 -4.23 -3.55
CA ASP A 100 -15.54 -4.14 -4.44
C ASP A 100 -14.92 -5.54 -4.61
N PRO A 101 -14.96 -6.12 -5.82
CA PRO A 101 -14.47 -7.48 -6.05
C PRO A 101 -12.96 -7.63 -6.05
N ILE A 102 -12.21 -6.52 -6.27
CA ILE A 102 -10.74 -6.55 -6.34
C ILE A 102 -10.06 -6.29 -5.01
N ASP A 103 -10.80 -5.81 -4.03
CA ASP A 103 -10.32 -5.64 -2.66
C ASP A 103 -9.92 -7.00 -2.06
N GLY A 104 -9.09 -6.98 -1.04
CA GLY A 104 -8.64 -8.21 -0.41
C GLY A 104 -7.67 -8.00 0.73
N GLU A 105 -6.88 -9.04 0.95
CA GLU A 105 -5.87 -9.05 2.00
C GLU A 105 -4.52 -9.53 1.47
N VAL A 106 -3.45 -9.10 2.12
CA VAL A 106 -2.06 -9.52 1.86
C VAL A 106 -1.38 -9.93 3.17
N ASP A 107 -0.30 -10.69 3.06
CA ASP A 107 0.67 -10.77 4.16
C ASP A 107 1.65 -9.59 4.05
N PRO A 108 1.65 -8.64 5.01
CA PRO A 108 2.55 -7.48 4.96
C PRO A 108 4.03 -7.84 4.90
N SER A 109 4.43 -8.91 5.57
CA SER A 109 5.80 -9.43 5.49
C SER A 109 6.06 -10.06 4.12
N GLY A 110 5.14 -10.87 3.62
CA GLY A 110 5.20 -11.48 2.31
C GLY A 110 5.37 -10.46 1.19
N VAL A 111 4.56 -9.39 1.20
CA VAL A 111 4.69 -8.27 0.26
C VAL A 111 6.09 -7.66 0.32
N THR A 112 6.59 -7.35 1.52
CA THR A 112 7.91 -6.74 1.69
C THR A 112 9.02 -7.63 1.13
N TYR A 113 8.98 -8.93 1.40
CA TYR A 113 9.96 -9.89 0.89
C TYR A 113 9.82 -10.12 -0.62
N ALA A 114 8.61 -10.13 -1.16
CA ALA A 114 8.36 -10.28 -2.59
C ALA A 114 9.00 -9.12 -3.38
N PHE A 115 8.77 -7.87 -2.96
CA PHE A 115 9.42 -6.70 -3.56
C PHE A 115 10.94 -6.74 -3.45
N ALA A 116 11.48 -7.12 -2.28
CA ALA A 116 12.93 -7.24 -2.09
C ALA A 116 13.55 -8.32 -3.00
N LYS A 117 12.86 -9.44 -3.20
CA LYS A 117 13.31 -10.51 -4.11
C LYS A 117 13.21 -10.07 -5.58
N ALA A 118 12.10 -9.44 -5.99
CA ALA A 118 11.96 -8.93 -7.34
C ALA A 118 13.07 -7.92 -7.68
N ALA A 119 13.38 -6.99 -6.75
CA ALA A 119 14.50 -6.08 -6.92
C ALA A 119 15.82 -6.82 -7.16
N LYS A 120 16.07 -7.94 -6.46
CA LYS A 120 17.27 -8.77 -6.68
C LYS A 120 17.29 -9.46 -8.04
N VAL A 121 16.13 -9.92 -8.55
CA VAL A 121 16.01 -10.51 -9.89
C VAL A 121 16.46 -9.51 -10.96
N HIS A 122 16.17 -8.22 -10.76
CA HIS A 122 16.62 -7.13 -11.65
C HIS A 122 18.02 -6.58 -11.31
N GLY A 123 18.82 -7.32 -10.56
CA GLY A 123 20.19 -6.92 -10.24
C GLY A 123 20.32 -5.92 -9.09
N GLY A 124 19.22 -5.58 -8.43
CA GLY A 124 19.22 -4.73 -7.24
C GLY A 124 19.96 -5.37 -6.08
N LYS A 125 20.70 -4.56 -5.31
CA LYS A 125 21.40 -5.02 -4.10
C LYS A 125 20.56 -4.65 -2.88
N TYR A 126 20.40 -5.60 -1.97
CA TYR A 126 19.62 -5.45 -0.76
C TYR A 126 20.46 -5.81 0.46
N TYR A 127 20.66 -4.85 1.33
CA TYR A 127 21.50 -4.97 2.53
C TYR A 127 20.66 -4.87 3.79
N THR A 128 20.49 -5.98 4.49
CA THR A 128 19.85 -6.02 5.81
C THR A 128 20.88 -5.71 6.92
N HIS A 129 20.39 -5.32 8.09
CA HIS A 129 21.23 -5.02 9.25
C HIS A 129 22.37 -4.05 8.91
N THR A 130 22.06 -3.05 8.07
CA THR A 130 23.00 -2.02 7.63
C THR A 130 22.39 -0.66 7.91
N VAL A 131 22.96 0.04 8.87
CA VAL A 131 22.43 1.31 9.35
C VAL A 131 23.09 2.47 8.60
N VAL A 132 22.27 3.32 7.99
CA VAL A 132 22.73 4.59 7.42
C VAL A 132 23.05 5.55 8.57
N LYS A 133 24.29 6.03 8.62
CA LYS A 133 24.78 6.92 9.66
C LYS A 133 24.81 8.38 9.22
N ASP A 134 25.06 8.62 7.93
CA ASP A 134 25.15 9.96 7.36
C ASP A 134 24.91 9.92 5.85
N THR A 135 24.56 11.05 5.25
CA THR A 135 24.51 11.24 3.81
C THR A 135 25.16 12.57 3.44
N LYS A 136 26.04 12.57 2.45
CA LYS A 136 26.78 13.77 2.03
C LYS A 136 26.64 13.97 0.53
N GLN A 137 26.07 15.10 0.14
CA GLN A 137 26.05 15.48 -1.26
C GLN A 137 27.42 16.02 -1.68
N LYS A 138 27.91 15.51 -2.80
CA LYS A 138 29.17 15.95 -3.41
C LYS A 138 28.94 17.12 -4.36
N LYS A 139 30.04 17.77 -4.78
CA LYS A 139 30.00 18.93 -5.69
C LYS A 139 29.42 18.60 -7.07
N ASP A 140 29.53 17.34 -7.51
CA ASP A 140 28.97 16.84 -8.77
C ASP A 140 27.49 16.45 -8.67
N GLY A 141 26.86 16.64 -7.50
CA GLY A 141 25.46 16.32 -7.25
C GLY A 141 25.21 14.87 -6.80
N SER A 142 26.20 13.99 -6.89
CA SER A 142 26.11 12.61 -6.37
C SER A 142 26.18 12.59 -4.84
N TRP A 143 25.93 11.43 -4.25
CA TRP A 143 25.86 11.26 -2.81
C TRP A 143 26.79 10.17 -2.31
N ASP A 144 27.40 10.42 -1.16
CA ASP A 144 28.01 9.38 -0.34
C ASP A 144 27.05 9.02 0.79
N VAL A 145 26.53 7.78 0.74
CA VAL A 145 25.72 7.20 1.82
C VAL A 145 26.65 6.43 2.75
N ILE A 146 26.83 6.92 3.96
CA ILE A 146 27.76 6.37 4.95
C ILE A 146 26.98 5.39 5.85
N THR A 147 27.42 4.14 5.89
CA THR A 147 26.79 3.09 6.70
C THR A 147 27.78 2.55 7.75
N ASP A 148 27.26 1.78 8.69
CA ASP A 148 28.08 1.04 9.67
C ASP A 148 28.90 -0.12 9.05
N LYS A 149 28.69 -0.41 7.75
CA LYS A 149 29.38 -1.50 7.03
C LYS A 149 30.16 -1.04 5.80
N GLY A 150 30.27 0.26 5.59
CA GLY A 150 30.97 0.85 4.44
C GLY A 150 30.14 1.92 3.77
N ASN A 151 30.70 2.55 2.76
CA ASN A 151 30.10 3.67 2.05
C ASN A 151 29.56 3.23 0.70
N ILE A 152 28.45 3.82 0.30
CA ILE A 152 27.82 3.61 -1.01
C ILE A 152 27.78 4.96 -1.72
N ASN A 153 28.31 4.99 -2.95
CA ASN A 153 28.17 6.14 -3.81
C ASN A 153 26.92 5.99 -4.67
N ALA A 154 26.07 7.01 -4.73
CA ALA A 154 24.80 7.00 -5.44
C ALA A 154 24.54 8.33 -6.15
N GLU A 155 23.96 8.30 -7.33
CA GLU A 155 23.49 9.48 -8.03
C GLU A 155 22.25 10.07 -7.37
N ILE A 156 21.36 9.22 -6.87
CA ILE A 156 20.09 9.61 -6.24
C ILE A 156 19.92 8.81 -4.94
N VAL A 157 19.48 9.49 -3.89
CA VAL A 157 19.08 8.88 -2.62
C VAL A 157 17.59 9.06 -2.40
N ILE A 158 16.86 7.98 -2.16
CA ILE A 158 15.45 8.00 -1.85
C ILE A 158 15.25 7.67 -0.38
N ASN A 159 14.67 8.60 0.37
CA ASN A 159 14.32 8.37 1.76
C ASN A 159 12.98 7.62 1.85
N ALA A 160 13.03 6.35 2.13
CA ALA A 160 11.88 5.49 2.43
C ALA A 160 11.92 4.97 3.88
N GLY A 161 12.40 5.80 4.81
CA GLY A 161 12.72 5.44 6.20
C GLY A 161 11.51 5.20 7.11
N GLY A 162 10.26 5.30 6.62
CA GLY A 162 9.07 5.05 7.42
C GLY A 162 9.03 5.89 8.69
N LEU A 163 8.97 5.27 9.86
CA LEU A 163 9.00 5.94 11.17
C LEU A 163 10.23 6.82 11.37
N TRP A 164 11.35 6.49 10.73
CA TRP A 164 12.62 7.23 10.82
C TRP A 164 12.84 8.20 9.67
N ALA A 165 11.84 8.43 8.81
CA ALA A 165 12.00 9.29 7.64
C ALA A 165 12.48 10.71 8.01
N ARG A 166 12.02 11.25 9.16
CA ARG A 166 12.46 12.57 9.66
C ARG A 166 13.95 12.58 10.01
N GLU A 167 14.42 11.56 10.73
CA GLU A 167 15.82 11.42 11.11
C GLU A 167 16.71 11.22 9.89
N VAL A 168 16.29 10.36 8.95
CA VAL A 168 17.01 10.16 7.68
C VAL A 168 17.03 11.46 6.86
N GLY A 169 15.93 12.22 6.84
CA GLY A 169 15.88 13.53 6.17
C GLY A 169 16.88 14.51 6.73
N LYS A 170 17.08 14.54 8.07
CA LYS A 170 18.06 15.40 8.72
C LYS A 170 19.50 15.11 8.26
N LEU A 171 19.84 13.86 7.95
CA LEU A 171 21.16 13.49 7.41
C LEU A 171 21.43 14.16 6.06
N ALA A 172 20.38 14.47 5.30
CA ALA A 172 20.45 15.24 4.05
C ALA A 172 20.20 16.75 4.22
N GLY A 173 20.18 17.26 5.47
CA GLY A 173 19.89 18.66 5.76
C GLY A 173 18.42 19.06 5.63
N LEU A 174 17.49 18.11 5.53
CA LEU A 174 16.06 18.37 5.34
C LEU A 174 15.30 18.29 6.68
N ASN A 175 14.40 19.23 6.90
CA ASN A 175 13.46 19.18 8.02
C ASN A 175 12.10 18.71 7.53
N LEU A 176 11.85 17.39 7.58
CA LEU A 176 10.59 16.80 7.13
C LEU A 176 9.51 16.94 8.22
N PRO A 177 8.32 17.47 7.90
CA PRO A 177 7.22 17.67 8.84
C PRO A 177 6.42 16.39 9.07
N VAL A 178 7.11 15.28 9.36
CA VAL A 178 6.48 13.99 9.66
C VAL A 178 6.80 13.59 11.10
N GLN A 179 5.80 12.98 11.75
CA GLN A 179 5.95 12.41 13.10
C GLN A 179 5.51 10.95 13.04
N PRO A 180 6.21 10.04 13.76
CA PRO A 180 5.79 8.67 13.95
C PRO A 180 4.53 8.59 14.80
#